data_68eff809aa5ca5dc57e125edbe47f245
#
_entry.id   68eff809aa5ca5dc57e125edbe47f245
#
_cell.length_a   1.000
_cell.length_b   1.000
_cell.length_c   1.000
_cell.angle_alpha   90.00
_cell.angle_beta   90.00
_cell.angle_gamma   90.00
#
_symmetry.space_group_name_H-M   'P 1'
#
loop_
_entity.id
_entity.type
_entity.pdbx_description
1 polymer ?
#
loop_
_entity_poly.entity_id
_entity_poly.type
_entity_poly.pdbx_seq_one_letter_code
_entity_poly.pdbx_strand_id
1 'polypeptide(L)'
;MPQSERHDTRERIVEATAAAFGARGYAGVNLNEVVKQLGLTKGAMYFYFASKDDLVCEIIARYAASLDDLTEPKRLSANPLEGLIKSSQSVIDDFLRNPISRAGARLAHERNLISASVADPNETWRRNVEALLRAAKRAKQIKSTVDEQRIADLLIDCLVGMQRASNDRKGASLSDQLQLFWKMALTGLQTQPADTPKKRSVKASVTRNGDSQHRAAIVTKKVSR
;
A
#
# COMPACT_ATOMS: atom_id res chain seq x y z
N MET A 1 29.93 3.67 30.97
CA MET A 1 29.70 2.99 29.70
C MET A 1 29.85 3.99 28.56
N PRO A 2 30.68 3.71 27.54
CA PRO A 2 30.79 4.52 26.34
C PRO A 2 29.43 4.68 25.63
N GLN A 3 29.26 5.74 24.90
CA GLN A 3 27.99 6.04 24.22
C GLN A 3 27.60 4.97 23.18
N SER A 4 28.59 4.32 22.54
CA SER A 4 28.41 3.19 21.61
C SER A 4 27.83 1.93 22.29
N GLU A 5 28.29 1.57 23.50
CA GLU A 5 27.77 0.42 24.24
C GLU A 5 26.32 0.63 24.72
N ARG A 6 25.96 1.88 25.03
CA ARG A 6 24.54 2.24 25.38
C ARG A 6 23.63 2.11 24.18
N HIS A 7 24.08 2.56 23.01
CA HIS A 7 23.32 2.43 21.78
C HIS A 7 23.11 0.95 21.41
N ASP A 8 24.17 0.15 21.46
CA ASP A 8 24.13 -1.29 21.19
C ASP A 8 23.14 -2.03 22.13
N THR A 9 23.20 -1.74 23.44
CA THR A 9 22.27 -2.35 24.41
C THR A 9 20.82 -1.98 24.14
N ARG A 10 20.55 -0.70 23.80
CA ARG A 10 19.20 -0.23 23.45
C ARG A 10 18.66 -0.97 22.23
N GLU A 11 19.47 -1.10 21.18
CA GLU A 11 19.08 -1.81 19.96
C GLU A 11 18.79 -3.29 20.24
N ARG A 12 19.63 -3.97 20.98
CA ARG A 12 19.43 -5.38 21.38
C ARG A 12 18.12 -5.59 22.14
N ILE A 13 17.75 -4.64 23.02
CA ILE A 13 16.45 -4.66 23.72
C ILE A 13 15.30 -4.54 22.73
N VAL A 14 15.37 -3.58 21.81
CA VAL A 14 14.32 -3.36 20.80
C VAL A 14 14.16 -4.59 19.90
N GLU A 15 15.24 -5.14 19.37
CA GLU A 15 15.21 -6.30 18.49
C GLU A 15 14.66 -7.56 19.18
N ALA A 16 15.14 -7.87 20.40
CA ALA A 16 14.66 -9.03 21.15
C ALA A 16 13.17 -8.88 21.53
N THR A 17 12.76 -7.67 21.91
CA THR A 17 11.36 -7.40 22.25
C THR A 17 10.48 -7.45 21.00
N ALA A 18 10.95 -6.93 19.85
CA ALA A 18 10.26 -7.04 18.58
C ALA A 18 10.08 -8.50 18.17
N ALA A 19 11.13 -9.34 18.27
CA ALA A 19 11.01 -10.77 17.99
C ALA A 19 9.93 -11.43 18.88
N ALA A 20 9.89 -11.08 20.16
CA ALA A 20 8.90 -11.59 21.10
C ALA A 20 7.47 -11.12 20.76
N PHE A 21 7.27 -9.83 20.45
CA PHE A 21 5.96 -9.29 20.04
C PHE A 21 5.49 -9.89 18.71
N GLY A 22 6.39 -10.02 17.73
CA GLY A 22 6.05 -10.64 16.46
C GLY A 22 5.55 -12.07 16.61
N ALA A 23 6.13 -12.84 17.54
CA ALA A 23 5.75 -14.23 17.79
C ALA A 23 4.48 -14.36 18.65
N ARG A 24 4.34 -13.56 19.72
CA ARG A 24 3.34 -13.76 20.79
C ARG A 24 2.31 -12.65 20.94
N GLY A 25 2.46 -11.54 20.23
CA GLY A 25 1.61 -10.36 20.34
C GLY A 25 1.82 -9.56 21.62
N TYR A 26 1.09 -8.44 21.75
CA TYR A 26 1.21 -7.57 22.92
C TYR A 26 0.95 -8.28 24.22
N ALA A 27 -0.20 -8.95 24.37
CA ALA A 27 -0.58 -9.61 25.64
C ALA A 27 0.34 -10.77 26.00
N GLY A 28 0.87 -11.50 25.02
CA GLY A 28 1.70 -12.70 25.21
C GLY A 28 3.16 -12.44 25.60
N VAL A 29 3.61 -11.18 25.67
CA VAL A 29 5.01 -10.85 26.01
C VAL A 29 5.15 -10.40 27.46
N ASN A 30 5.99 -11.10 28.21
CA ASN A 30 6.48 -10.70 29.53
C ASN A 30 7.91 -10.13 29.39
N LEU A 31 8.09 -8.85 29.71
CA LEU A 31 9.39 -8.19 29.58
C LEU A 31 10.47 -8.79 30.49
N ASN A 32 10.11 -9.40 31.63
CA ASN A 32 11.10 -10.09 32.49
C ASN A 32 11.75 -11.29 31.80
N GLU A 33 11.04 -11.96 30.89
CA GLU A 33 11.59 -13.06 30.08
C GLU A 33 12.61 -12.52 29.07
N VAL A 34 12.28 -11.40 28.42
CA VAL A 34 13.18 -10.73 27.44
C VAL A 34 14.46 -10.27 28.14
N VAL A 35 14.33 -9.64 29.32
CA VAL A 35 15.46 -9.21 30.16
C VAL A 35 16.38 -10.39 30.47
N LYS A 36 15.81 -11.51 30.93
CA LYS A 36 16.54 -12.74 31.28
C LYS A 36 17.27 -13.32 30.04
N GLN A 37 16.59 -13.35 28.91
CA GLN A 37 17.16 -13.84 27.64
C GLN A 37 18.37 -13.01 27.19
N LEU A 38 18.34 -11.69 27.43
CA LEU A 38 19.44 -10.78 27.09
C LEU A 38 20.58 -10.76 28.10
N GLY A 39 20.45 -11.45 29.24
CA GLY A 39 21.41 -11.39 30.34
C GLY A 39 21.46 -10.02 31.02
N LEU A 40 20.39 -9.25 30.95
CA LEU A 40 20.27 -7.92 31.56
C LEU A 40 19.57 -7.98 32.92
N THR A 41 19.76 -6.94 33.72
CA THR A 41 18.95 -6.73 34.92
C THR A 41 17.66 -5.99 34.58
N LYS A 42 16.61 -6.16 35.41
CA LYS A 42 15.36 -5.41 35.29
C LYS A 42 15.62 -3.89 35.29
N GLY A 43 16.49 -3.42 36.21
CA GLY A 43 16.89 -2.00 36.28
C GLY A 43 17.56 -1.50 35.01
N ALA A 44 18.39 -2.33 34.35
CA ALA A 44 19.01 -1.97 33.09
C ALA A 44 17.98 -1.77 31.98
N MET A 45 16.97 -2.63 31.86
CA MET A 45 15.90 -2.44 30.89
C MET A 45 15.10 -1.16 31.16
N TYR A 46 14.65 -0.94 32.39
CA TYR A 46 13.88 0.25 32.74
C TYR A 46 14.65 1.57 32.68
N PHE A 47 16.00 1.50 32.61
CA PHE A 47 16.82 2.66 32.28
C PHE A 47 16.62 3.13 30.83
N TYR A 48 16.40 2.21 29.89
CA TYR A 48 16.20 2.54 28.48
C TYR A 48 14.74 2.76 28.11
N PHE A 49 13.81 2.02 28.72
CA PHE A 49 12.37 2.05 28.41
C PHE A 49 11.58 1.96 29.71
N ALA A 50 10.86 3.03 30.05
CA ALA A 50 10.12 3.13 31.32
C ALA A 50 8.96 2.14 31.40
N SER A 51 8.41 1.71 30.27
CA SER A 51 7.26 0.82 30.22
C SER A 51 7.30 -0.15 29.00
N LYS A 52 6.41 -1.13 29.01
CA LYS A 52 6.14 -1.99 27.86
C LYS A 52 5.61 -1.19 26.67
N ASP A 53 4.76 -0.20 26.97
CA ASP A 53 4.17 0.66 25.95
C ASP A 53 5.21 1.55 25.27
N ASP A 54 6.27 1.99 25.98
CA ASP A 54 7.37 2.74 25.33
C ASP A 54 8.10 1.91 24.29
N LEU A 55 8.33 0.62 24.56
CA LEU A 55 8.91 -0.33 23.60
C LEU A 55 7.97 -0.54 22.40
N VAL A 56 6.68 -0.63 22.66
CA VAL A 56 5.68 -0.74 21.60
C VAL A 56 5.66 0.50 20.71
N CYS A 57 5.64 1.68 21.31
CA CYS A 57 5.67 2.96 20.59
C CYS A 57 6.94 3.07 19.71
N GLU A 58 8.09 2.70 20.24
CA GLU A 58 9.36 2.67 19.50
C GLU A 58 9.31 1.72 18.30
N ILE A 59 8.81 0.49 18.50
CA ILE A 59 8.72 -0.53 17.44
C ILE A 59 7.72 -0.09 16.35
N ILE A 60 6.57 0.45 16.73
CA ILE A 60 5.58 0.94 15.76
C ILE A 60 6.11 2.16 15.00
N ALA A 61 6.82 3.07 15.66
CA ALA A 61 7.44 4.23 15.00
C ALA A 61 8.49 3.80 13.96
N ARG A 62 9.33 2.82 14.28
CA ARG A 62 10.30 2.25 13.32
C ARG A 62 9.63 1.52 12.16
N TYR A 63 8.57 0.79 12.43
CA TYR A 63 7.78 0.15 11.38
C TYR A 63 7.14 1.19 10.45
N ALA A 64 6.56 2.25 10.99
CA ALA A 64 5.98 3.34 10.20
C ALA A 64 7.05 4.03 9.32
N ALA A 65 8.26 4.28 9.88
CA ALA A 65 9.37 4.85 9.13
C ALA A 65 9.85 3.92 8.00
N SER A 66 9.91 2.60 8.25
CA SER A 66 10.21 1.61 7.21
C SER A 66 9.16 1.60 6.10
N LEU A 67 7.86 1.62 6.45
CA LEU A 67 6.79 1.71 5.45
C LEU A 67 6.91 2.97 4.58
N ASP A 68 7.22 4.12 5.19
CA ASP A 68 7.40 5.36 4.45
C ASP A 68 8.56 5.26 3.46
N ASP A 69 9.72 4.78 3.92
CA ASP A 69 10.92 4.60 3.08
C ASP A 69 10.69 3.63 1.90
N LEU A 70 10.06 2.48 2.17
CA LEU A 70 9.80 1.44 1.18
C LEU A 70 8.72 1.83 0.14
N THR A 71 7.85 2.77 0.48
CA THR A 71 6.69 3.10 -0.35
C THR A 71 6.72 4.52 -0.90
N GLU A 72 7.75 5.32 -0.59
CA GLU A 72 7.87 6.70 -1.06
C GLU A 72 7.88 6.77 -2.60
N PRO A 73 6.89 7.43 -3.24
CA PRO A 73 6.75 7.43 -4.71
C PRO A 73 7.97 7.96 -5.47
N LYS A 74 8.72 8.89 -4.87
CA LYS A 74 9.91 9.49 -5.50
C LYS A 74 11.08 8.54 -5.64
N ARG A 75 11.13 7.49 -4.82
CA ARG A 75 12.20 6.47 -4.80
C ARG A 75 11.88 5.26 -5.67
N LEU A 76 10.64 5.18 -6.14
CA LEU A 76 10.17 4.05 -6.92
C LEU A 76 10.37 4.30 -8.43
N SER A 77 10.02 3.32 -9.25
CA SER A 77 10.15 3.35 -10.70
C SER A 77 9.51 4.60 -11.34
N ALA A 78 10.09 5.07 -12.44
CA ALA A 78 9.47 6.10 -13.29
C ALA A 78 8.10 5.66 -13.85
N ASN A 79 7.81 4.34 -13.83
CA ASN A 79 6.50 3.77 -14.13
C ASN A 79 5.69 3.64 -12.82
N PRO A 80 4.64 4.45 -12.60
CA PRO A 80 3.89 4.46 -11.35
C PRO A 80 3.23 3.13 -10.99
N LEU A 81 2.70 2.39 -11.98
CA LEU A 81 2.06 1.10 -11.72
C LEU A 81 3.10 0.03 -11.34
N GLU A 82 4.26 0.04 -11.98
CA GLU A 82 5.38 -0.81 -11.59
C GLU A 82 5.91 -0.44 -10.20
N GLY A 83 5.99 0.86 -9.90
CA GLY A 83 6.35 1.37 -8.56
C GLY A 83 5.41 0.86 -7.48
N LEU A 84 4.10 0.85 -7.75
CA LEU A 84 3.08 0.31 -6.83
C LEU A 84 3.28 -1.18 -6.55
N ILE A 85 3.57 -1.98 -7.58
CA ILE A 85 3.83 -3.42 -7.43
C ILE A 85 5.13 -3.65 -6.64
N LYS A 86 6.21 -2.93 -6.99
CA LYS A 86 7.50 -3.05 -6.31
C LYS A 86 7.43 -2.62 -4.85
N SER A 87 6.70 -1.56 -4.52
CA SER A 87 6.54 -1.12 -3.13
C SER A 87 5.86 -2.17 -2.29
N SER A 88 4.80 -2.79 -2.79
CA SER A 88 4.11 -3.88 -2.08
C SER A 88 5.01 -5.11 -1.87
N GLN A 89 5.84 -5.45 -2.87
CA GLN A 89 6.84 -6.51 -2.77
C GLN A 89 7.85 -6.19 -1.67
N SER A 90 8.39 -4.97 -1.67
CA SER A 90 9.37 -4.53 -0.66
C SER A 90 8.80 -4.57 0.76
N VAL A 91 7.54 -4.17 0.95
CA VAL A 91 6.86 -4.25 2.25
C VAL A 91 6.69 -5.71 2.71
N ILE A 92 6.33 -6.63 1.82
CA ILE A 92 6.21 -8.05 2.16
C ILE A 92 7.58 -8.67 2.44
N ASP A 93 8.59 -8.31 1.66
CA ASP A 93 9.97 -8.79 1.86
C ASP A 93 10.55 -8.31 3.20
N ASP A 94 10.30 -7.05 3.57
CA ASP A 94 10.69 -6.50 4.86
C ASP A 94 9.94 -7.19 6.01
N PHE A 95 8.63 -7.37 5.90
CA PHE A 95 7.84 -8.13 6.88
C PHE A 95 8.40 -9.54 7.11
N LEU A 96 8.85 -10.24 6.07
CA LEU A 96 9.37 -11.60 6.19
C LEU A 96 10.75 -11.66 6.86
N ARG A 97 11.59 -10.62 6.66
CA ARG A 97 13.01 -10.63 7.11
C ARG A 97 13.25 -9.82 8.37
N ASN A 98 12.48 -8.77 8.60
CA ASN A 98 12.72 -7.80 9.67
C ASN A 98 11.81 -8.07 10.89
N PRO A 99 12.36 -8.44 12.05
CA PRO A 99 11.58 -8.65 13.27
C PRO A 99 10.78 -7.41 13.69
N ILE A 100 11.31 -6.20 13.47
CA ILE A 100 10.64 -4.94 13.81
C ILE A 100 9.40 -4.75 12.95
N SER A 101 9.48 -5.01 11.66
CA SER A 101 8.34 -4.90 10.74
C SER A 101 7.27 -5.94 11.04
N ARG A 102 7.68 -7.16 11.37
CA ARG A 102 6.75 -8.22 11.79
C ARG A 102 6.02 -7.86 13.08
N ALA A 103 6.76 -7.35 14.08
CA ALA A 103 6.18 -6.89 15.35
C ALA A 103 5.28 -5.68 15.13
N GLY A 104 5.75 -4.68 14.38
CA GLY A 104 5.00 -3.46 14.09
C GLY A 104 3.66 -3.73 13.40
N ALA A 105 3.64 -4.59 12.39
CA ALA A 105 2.42 -5.01 11.71
C ALA A 105 1.43 -5.71 12.65
N ARG A 106 1.93 -6.59 13.55
CA ARG A 106 1.10 -7.26 14.55
C ARG A 106 0.57 -6.29 15.60
N LEU A 107 1.42 -5.46 16.18
CA LEU A 107 1.06 -4.47 17.19
C LEU A 107 0.10 -3.41 16.64
N ALA A 108 0.25 -3.01 15.39
CA ALA A 108 -0.70 -2.12 14.70
C ALA A 108 -2.12 -2.69 14.68
N HIS A 109 -2.24 -4.01 14.55
CA HIS A 109 -3.54 -4.71 14.61
C HIS A 109 -4.08 -4.82 16.05
N GLU A 110 -3.21 -4.95 17.03
CA GLU A 110 -3.54 -5.10 18.44
C GLU A 110 -3.61 -3.76 19.20
N ARG A 111 -3.68 -2.61 18.49
CA ARG A 111 -3.64 -1.25 19.09
C ARG A 111 -4.68 -1.03 20.19
N ASN A 112 -5.83 -1.66 20.09
CA ASN A 112 -6.88 -1.59 21.11
C ASN A 112 -6.50 -2.22 22.47
N LEU A 113 -5.43 -3.03 22.52
CA LEU A 113 -4.89 -3.63 23.73
C LEU A 113 -3.78 -2.79 24.36
N ILE A 114 -3.29 -1.75 23.68
CA ILE A 114 -2.17 -0.91 24.08
C ILE A 114 -2.74 0.33 24.77
N SER A 115 -2.25 0.64 25.99
CA SER A 115 -2.74 1.77 26.76
C SER A 115 -2.26 3.12 26.19
N ALA A 116 -1.09 3.14 25.54
CA ALA A 116 -0.57 4.32 24.90
C ALA A 116 -1.35 4.66 23.60
N SER A 117 -1.51 5.96 23.32
CA SER A 117 -2.05 6.40 22.04
C SER A 117 -1.02 6.18 20.93
N VAL A 118 -1.31 5.25 20.03
CA VAL A 118 -0.44 4.91 18.89
C VAL A 118 -1.13 5.28 17.59
N ALA A 119 -0.47 6.12 16.78
CA ALA A 119 -0.94 6.46 15.43
C ALA A 119 -1.01 5.21 14.54
N ASP A 120 -1.83 5.27 13.50
CA ASP A 120 -1.88 4.19 12.51
C ASP A 120 -0.59 4.19 11.66
N PRO A 121 0.29 3.18 11.76
CA PRO A 121 1.51 3.14 10.97
C PRO A 121 1.24 2.99 9.47
N ASN A 122 0.05 2.51 9.08
CA ASN A 122 -0.31 2.32 7.67
C ASN A 122 -0.81 3.61 6.98
N GLU A 123 -0.98 4.71 7.72
CA GLU A 123 -1.51 5.96 7.17
C GLU A 123 -0.60 6.55 6.07
N THR A 124 0.70 6.60 6.31
CA THR A 124 1.66 7.08 5.30
C THR A 124 1.73 6.14 4.10
N TRP A 125 1.72 4.83 4.35
CA TRP A 125 1.67 3.83 3.28
C TRP A 125 0.42 4.02 2.40
N ARG A 126 -0.74 4.22 3.00
CA ARG A 126 -2.00 4.50 2.27
C ARG A 126 -1.89 5.72 1.38
N ARG A 127 -1.36 6.83 1.90
CA ARG A 127 -1.14 8.07 1.12
C ARG A 127 -0.18 7.86 -0.04
N ASN A 128 0.90 7.10 0.16
CA ASN A 128 1.88 6.80 -0.87
C ASN A 128 1.29 5.92 -1.98
N VAL A 129 0.51 4.89 -1.62
CA VAL A 129 -0.23 4.04 -2.56
C VAL A 129 -1.23 4.87 -3.37
N GLU A 130 -2.00 5.74 -2.73
CA GLU A 130 -2.95 6.64 -3.41
C GLU A 130 -2.22 7.57 -4.40
N ALA A 131 -1.07 8.12 -4.01
CA ALA A 131 -0.27 8.97 -4.88
C ALA A 131 0.24 8.22 -6.13
N LEU A 132 0.66 6.96 -5.99
CA LEU A 132 1.07 6.09 -7.09
C LEU A 132 -0.11 5.75 -8.01
N LEU A 133 -1.27 5.41 -7.46
CA LEU A 133 -2.49 5.16 -8.23
C LEU A 133 -2.91 6.40 -9.03
N ARG A 134 -2.87 7.58 -8.41
CA ARG A 134 -3.16 8.87 -9.06
C ARG A 134 -2.16 9.15 -10.19
N ALA A 135 -0.88 8.84 -10.00
CA ALA A 135 0.15 8.96 -11.04
C ALA A 135 -0.08 7.95 -12.18
N ALA A 136 -0.40 6.69 -11.88
CA ALA A 136 -0.71 5.65 -12.86
C ALA A 136 -1.95 6.01 -13.70
N LYS A 137 -2.97 6.61 -13.08
CA LYS A 137 -4.16 7.10 -13.77
C LYS A 137 -3.82 8.24 -14.74
N ARG A 138 -3.03 9.23 -14.31
CA ARG A 138 -2.54 10.30 -15.21
C ARG A 138 -1.72 9.75 -16.38
N ALA A 139 -0.92 8.72 -16.14
CA ALA A 139 -0.14 8.03 -17.15
C ALA A 139 -0.97 7.07 -18.03
N LYS A 140 -2.28 7.00 -17.82
CA LYS A 140 -3.23 6.10 -18.54
C LYS A 140 -2.89 4.60 -18.41
N GLN A 141 -2.21 4.22 -17.35
CA GLN A 141 -1.86 2.82 -17.06
C GLN A 141 -3.02 2.07 -16.41
N ILE A 142 -3.92 2.79 -15.75
CA ILE A 142 -5.14 2.27 -15.16
C ILE A 142 -6.37 3.01 -15.69
N LYS A 143 -7.54 2.40 -15.51
CA LYS A 143 -8.83 2.96 -15.96
C LYS A 143 -9.13 4.30 -15.30
N SER A 144 -9.72 5.23 -16.04
CA SER A 144 -10.13 6.55 -15.54
C SER A 144 -11.22 6.47 -14.47
N THR A 145 -11.97 5.36 -14.44
CA THR A 145 -13.05 5.08 -13.48
C THR A 145 -12.55 4.59 -12.12
N VAL A 146 -11.25 4.34 -11.95
CA VAL A 146 -10.66 3.93 -10.67
C VAL A 146 -10.78 5.06 -9.66
N ASP A 147 -11.35 4.76 -8.49
CA ASP A 147 -11.31 5.61 -7.30
C ASP A 147 -10.03 5.28 -6.53
N GLU A 148 -9.06 6.17 -6.58
CA GLU A 148 -7.70 5.93 -6.08
C GLU A 148 -7.68 5.70 -4.57
N GLN A 149 -8.51 6.43 -3.82
CA GLN A 149 -8.58 6.30 -2.37
C GLN A 149 -9.14 4.93 -1.98
N ARG A 150 -10.29 4.56 -2.55
CA ARG A 150 -10.93 3.26 -2.26
C ARG A 150 -10.05 2.08 -2.67
N ILE A 151 -9.33 2.19 -3.79
CA ILE A 151 -8.42 1.15 -4.21
C ILE A 151 -7.19 1.11 -3.30
N ALA A 152 -6.66 2.25 -2.84
CA ALA A 152 -5.57 2.28 -1.86
C ALA A 152 -5.98 1.59 -0.56
N ASP A 153 -7.16 1.90 -0.01
CA ASP A 153 -7.69 1.24 1.18
C ASP A 153 -7.78 -0.27 0.99
N LEU A 154 -8.40 -0.72 -0.11
CA LEU A 154 -8.54 -2.14 -0.43
C LEU A 154 -7.19 -2.85 -0.56
N LEU A 155 -6.22 -2.23 -1.24
CA LEU A 155 -4.87 -2.80 -1.39
C LEU A 155 -4.18 -2.97 -0.04
N ILE A 156 -4.23 -1.95 0.81
CA ILE A 156 -3.63 -2.00 2.15
C ILE A 156 -4.31 -3.07 3.00
N ASP A 157 -5.64 -3.11 3.04
CA ASP A 157 -6.39 -4.09 3.81
C ASP A 157 -6.09 -5.53 3.35
N CYS A 158 -5.98 -5.77 2.04
CA CYS A 158 -5.59 -7.07 1.50
C CYS A 158 -4.16 -7.46 1.93
N LEU A 159 -3.19 -6.54 1.83
CA LEU A 159 -1.80 -6.81 2.18
C LEU A 159 -1.62 -7.05 3.68
N VAL A 160 -2.27 -6.24 4.53
CA VAL A 160 -2.31 -6.44 5.99
C VAL A 160 -2.98 -7.77 6.34
N GLY A 161 -4.08 -8.12 5.66
CA GLY A 161 -4.74 -9.40 5.82
C GLY A 161 -3.84 -10.59 5.45
N MET A 162 -3.06 -10.48 4.37
CA MET A 162 -2.08 -11.49 3.97
C MET A 162 -0.96 -11.65 5.00
N GLN A 163 -0.38 -10.54 5.50
CA GLN A 163 0.63 -10.56 6.57
C GLN A 163 0.11 -11.28 7.82
N ARG A 164 -1.12 -10.96 8.24
CA ARG A 164 -1.75 -11.59 9.41
C ARG A 164 -1.96 -13.07 9.21
N ALA A 165 -2.50 -13.48 8.07
CA ALA A 165 -2.78 -14.88 7.77
C ALA A 165 -1.52 -15.73 7.56
N SER A 166 -0.36 -15.11 7.27
CA SER A 166 0.90 -15.83 7.00
C SER A 166 1.43 -16.58 8.21
N ASN A 167 1.11 -16.14 9.43
CA ASN A 167 1.53 -16.79 10.67
C ASN A 167 0.82 -18.12 10.91
N ASP A 168 -0.38 -18.30 10.35
CA ASP A 168 -1.27 -19.44 10.63
C ASP A 168 -1.32 -20.46 9.48
N ARG A 169 -0.83 -20.11 8.29
CA ARG A 169 -0.94 -20.93 7.09
C ARG A 169 0.33 -21.72 6.80
N LYS A 170 0.20 -23.05 6.79
CA LYS A 170 1.16 -23.95 6.15
C LYS A 170 0.75 -24.09 4.67
N GLY A 171 1.51 -23.49 3.75
CA GLY A 171 1.15 -23.58 2.33
C GLY A 171 1.88 -22.58 1.44
N ALA A 172 1.17 -21.97 0.49
CA ALA A 172 1.75 -21.01 -0.44
C ALA A 172 2.46 -19.86 0.29
N SER A 173 3.66 -19.53 -0.18
CA SER A 173 4.44 -18.44 0.41
C SER A 173 3.68 -17.11 0.32
N LEU A 174 3.95 -16.19 1.24
CA LEU A 174 3.33 -14.86 1.20
C LEU A 174 3.66 -14.14 -0.13
N SER A 175 4.85 -14.37 -0.67
CA SER A 175 5.27 -13.84 -1.96
C SER A 175 4.43 -14.41 -3.12
N ASP A 176 4.10 -15.70 -3.11
CA ASP A 176 3.23 -16.31 -4.13
C ASP A 176 1.81 -15.77 -4.05
N GLN A 177 1.30 -15.55 -2.83
CA GLN A 177 -0.02 -14.93 -2.61
C GLN A 177 -0.05 -13.51 -3.15
N LEU A 178 1.02 -12.72 -2.94
CA LEU A 178 1.15 -11.37 -3.47
C LEU A 178 1.18 -11.37 -5.00
N GLN A 179 1.92 -12.30 -5.63
CA GLN A 179 1.95 -12.44 -7.09
C GLN A 179 0.56 -12.76 -7.65
N LEU A 180 -0.15 -13.70 -7.05
CA LEU A 180 -1.51 -14.04 -7.44
C LEU A 180 -2.46 -12.85 -7.28
N PHE A 181 -2.36 -12.13 -6.16
CA PHE A 181 -3.13 -10.92 -5.91
C PHE A 181 -2.93 -9.89 -7.02
N TRP A 182 -1.67 -9.57 -7.38
CA TRP A 182 -1.39 -8.62 -8.43
C TRP A 182 -1.88 -9.08 -9.81
N LYS A 183 -1.75 -10.37 -10.14
CA LYS A 183 -2.30 -10.93 -11.36
C LYS A 183 -3.81 -10.69 -11.49
N MET A 184 -4.55 -10.85 -10.39
CA MET A 184 -5.99 -10.59 -10.36
C MET A 184 -6.32 -9.09 -10.36
N ALA A 185 -5.64 -8.29 -9.55
CA ALA A 185 -5.87 -6.86 -9.40
C ALA A 185 -5.62 -6.09 -10.71
N LEU A 186 -4.55 -6.42 -11.44
CA LEU A 186 -4.20 -5.78 -12.71
C LEU A 186 -5.28 -5.99 -13.78
N THR A 187 -5.93 -7.16 -13.81
CA THR A 187 -7.04 -7.42 -14.74
C THR A 187 -8.21 -6.44 -14.52
N GLY A 188 -8.46 -6.06 -13.28
CA GLY A 188 -9.49 -5.07 -12.94
C GLY A 188 -9.04 -3.62 -13.15
N LEU A 189 -7.79 -3.31 -12.86
CA LEU A 189 -7.26 -1.94 -12.86
C LEU A 189 -6.85 -1.44 -14.25
N GLN A 190 -6.21 -2.28 -15.07
CA GLN A 190 -5.64 -1.86 -16.34
C GLN A 190 -6.71 -1.57 -17.40
N THR A 191 -6.42 -0.62 -18.28
CA THR A 191 -7.20 -0.41 -19.50
C THR A 191 -7.01 -1.60 -20.44
N GLN A 192 -8.09 -2.27 -20.83
CA GLN A 192 -8.00 -3.30 -21.85
C GLN A 192 -7.81 -2.64 -23.23
N PRO A 193 -7.08 -3.28 -24.15
CA PRO A 193 -6.90 -2.76 -25.53
C PRO A 193 -8.23 -2.48 -26.27
N ALA A 194 -9.33 -3.10 -25.83
CA ALA A 194 -10.67 -2.93 -26.41
C ALA A 194 -11.39 -1.64 -25.97
N ASP A 195 -10.93 -0.96 -24.92
CA ASP A 195 -11.56 0.26 -24.40
C ASP A 195 -11.16 1.54 -25.15
N THR A 196 -10.35 1.42 -26.19
CA THR A 196 -10.06 2.55 -27.09
C THR A 196 -11.27 2.73 -28.01
N PRO A 197 -12.02 3.85 -27.96
CA PRO A 197 -13.16 4.06 -28.84
C PRO A 197 -12.64 4.00 -30.29
N LYS A 198 -13.08 2.99 -31.05
CA LYS A 198 -12.85 2.95 -32.51
C LYS A 198 -13.36 4.28 -33.05
N LYS A 199 -12.48 5.15 -33.56
CA LYS A 199 -12.85 6.31 -34.35
C LYS A 199 -13.80 5.79 -35.45
N ARG A 200 -15.08 6.05 -35.32
CA ARG A 200 -16.03 5.85 -36.40
C ARG A 200 -15.52 6.69 -37.57
N SER A 201 -14.93 6.04 -38.55
CA SER A 201 -14.70 6.65 -39.83
C SER A 201 -16.06 6.92 -40.47
N VAL A 202 -16.50 8.16 -40.38
CA VAL A 202 -17.60 8.63 -41.20
C VAL A 202 -17.13 8.64 -42.64
N LYS A 203 -17.39 7.55 -43.37
CA LYS A 203 -17.29 7.55 -44.82
C LYS A 203 -18.39 8.50 -45.31
N ALA A 204 -18.01 9.71 -45.70
CA ALA A 204 -18.84 10.56 -46.51
C ALA A 204 -19.06 9.85 -47.86
N SER A 205 -20.25 9.25 -48.02
CA SER A 205 -20.74 8.79 -49.31
C SER A 205 -21.14 10.03 -50.12
N VAL A 206 -20.23 10.51 -50.94
CA VAL A 206 -20.57 11.44 -52.02
C VAL A 206 -21.25 10.62 -53.11
N THR A 207 -22.61 10.64 -53.10
CA THR A 207 -23.40 10.19 -54.22
C THR A 207 -23.43 11.31 -55.25
N ARG A 208 -22.59 11.18 -56.30
CA ARG A 208 -22.83 11.90 -57.56
C ARG A 208 -24.00 11.22 -58.26
N ASN A 209 -25.08 11.94 -58.40
CA ASN A 209 -26.04 11.67 -59.47
C ASN A 209 -26.20 12.95 -60.27
N GLY A 210 -25.80 12.80 -61.54
CA GLY A 210 -25.97 13.81 -62.57
C GLY A 210 -27.35 13.70 -63.19
N ASP A 211 -27.67 14.77 -63.80
CA ASP A 211 -28.54 15.00 -64.94
C ASP A 211 -30.08 14.96 -64.80
N SER A 212 -30.60 16.02 -65.27
CA SER A 212 -31.69 16.31 -66.20
C SER A 212 -32.81 17.19 -65.64
N GLN A 213 -32.70 18.44 -66.08
CA GLN A 213 -33.75 19.24 -66.80
C GLN A 213 -35.22 19.10 -66.37
N HIS A 214 -35.86 20.14 -65.91
CA HIS A 214 -36.81 20.99 -66.66
C HIS A 214 -37.64 21.89 -65.75
N ARG A 215 -37.70 23.17 -66.16
CA ARG A 215 -38.81 24.15 -66.14
C ARG A 215 -39.59 24.46 -64.87
N ALA A 216 -39.40 25.68 -64.48
CA ALA A 216 -40.46 26.77 -64.61
C ALA A 216 -41.49 26.86 -63.51
N ALA A 217 -41.56 28.05 -63.00
CA ALA A 217 -42.65 28.95 -62.68
C ALA A 217 -42.89 29.26 -61.24
N ILE A 218 -42.48 30.48 -60.85
CA ILE A 218 -43.32 31.59 -60.38
C ILE A 218 -44.42 31.20 -59.36
N VAL A 219 -44.36 31.76 -58.16
CA VAL A 219 -45.32 32.71 -57.63
C VAL A 219 -44.90 33.15 -56.21
N THR A 220 -44.78 34.44 -56.08
CA THR A 220 -44.79 35.32 -54.90
C THR A 220 -45.93 35.07 -53.89
N LYS A 221 -45.63 35.29 -52.60
CA LYS A 221 -46.39 36.17 -51.64
C LYS A 221 -45.84 35.81 -50.21
N LYS A 222 -45.21 36.70 -49.53
CA LYS A 222 -45.62 37.87 -48.73
C LYS A 222 -46.51 37.53 -47.51
N VAL A 223 -46.02 38.07 -46.38
CA VAL A 223 -46.72 38.60 -45.21
C VAL A 223 -46.63 37.81 -43.90
N SER A 224 -45.81 38.31 -43.03
CA SER A 224 -46.10 38.87 -41.68
C SER A 224 -46.97 38.10 -40.70
N ARG A 225 -46.42 37.69 -39.62
CA ARG A 225 -46.58 38.35 -38.30
C ARG A 225 -45.61 37.76 -37.31
#